data_562b38e567e71c8a26af5db5621bef54
#
_entry.id   562b38e567e71c8a26af5db5621bef54
#
_cell.length_a   1.000
_cell.length_b   1.000
_cell.length_c   1.000
_cell.angle_alpha   90.00
_cell.angle_beta   90.00
_cell.angle_gamma   90.00
#
_symmetry.space_group_name_H-M   'P 1'
#
loop_
_entity.id
_entity.type
_entity.pdbx_description
1 polymer ?
#
loop_
_entity_poly.entity_id
_entity_poly.type
_entity_poly.pdbx_seq_one_letter_code
_entity_poly.pdbx_strand_id
1 'polypeptide(L)'
;MARTAHAVQDLPGGPAVQQLNLHPPVTRIAQEQHFLHWMMLAICAVIFVGVFAVMFYSIWKHRKSQGAKAANFHESATVEVIWTVIPFIIVILIALPATKVLVAQKDTTNAELTIKATGYQWKWGYDYLKGPGEGLSFLSSIDSSHRAMSDSGDVSNAPNDYLLRVDNPLVVPVGKKVRIITTANDVIHSFMVPAFGIKQDAIPGFVRDTWFKAEKPGDYYGQCAELCGKEHAYMPIHVKVLDSAPYAAWVEEQYKLAAAKKDDPSKEWKLDELIARGSKVYAANCAACHQANGKGAGSIKPLDGSTLVQDSVAEPMRVLLEGRANGTMPAWKQLSDVELAAVLTFVKNNWSNQTGQLIQPAQFTEARQGKFPDEAVKSAEKPIPVHHQNEAVGSAEQETLALHTDVVAAPKRIE
;
A
#
# COMPACT_ATOMS: atom_id res chain seq x y z
N MET A 1 19.42 27.62 25.98
CA MET A 1 19.62 26.22 26.31
C MET A 1 19.79 25.45 24.99
N ALA A 2 21.00 24.92 24.75
CA ALA A 2 21.23 24.10 23.56
C ALA A 2 20.45 22.78 23.76
N ARG A 3 19.45 22.51 22.91
CA ARG A 3 18.82 21.19 22.85
C ARG A 3 19.90 20.21 22.38
N THR A 4 20.29 19.27 23.21
CA THR A 4 21.08 18.11 22.80
C THR A 4 20.19 17.35 21.79
N ALA A 5 20.50 17.48 20.50
CA ALA A 5 19.92 16.61 19.50
C ALA A 5 20.31 15.17 19.90
N HIS A 6 19.32 14.31 20.15
CA HIS A 6 19.61 12.89 20.31
C HIS A 6 20.31 12.44 19.03
N ALA A 7 21.51 11.87 19.17
CA ALA A 7 22.22 11.31 18.04
C ALA A 7 21.36 10.17 17.47
N VAL A 8 20.97 10.30 16.21
CA VAL A 8 20.29 9.22 15.49
C VAL A 8 21.21 8.00 15.51
N GLN A 9 20.69 6.84 15.89
CA GLN A 9 21.44 5.58 15.96
C GLN A 9 21.03 4.66 14.80
N ASP A 10 21.95 3.78 14.40
CA ASP A 10 21.65 2.74 13.44
C ASP A 10 20.51 1.86 13.94
N LEU A 11 19.55 1.59 13.06
CA LEU A 11 18.46 0.67 13.33
C LEU A 11 18.78 -0.70 12.71
N PRO A 12 19.08 -1.74 13.51
CA PRO A 12 19.30 -3.06 12.97
C PRO A 12 18.09 -3.51 12.13
N GLY A 13 18.35 -3.96 10.87
CA GLY A 13 17.30 -4.33 9.92
C GLY A 13 16.52 -3.17 9.28
N GLY A 14 16.85 -1.95 9.65
CA GLY A 14 16.32 -0.70 9.11
C GLY A 14 17.43 0.23 8.59
N PRO A 15 17.14 1.53 8.42
CA PRO A 15 18.10 2.48 7.93
C PRO A 15 19.24 2.71 8.93
N ALA A 16 20.49 2.85 8.41
CA ALA A 16 21.65 3.24 9.17
C ALA A 16 21.90 4.74 9.05
N VAL A 17 22.58 5.30 10.06
CA VAL A 17 22.97 6.72 10.06
C VAL A 17 23.96 6.99 8.92
N GLN A 18 23.68 8.03 8.13
CA GLN A 18 24.49 8.40 6.96
C GLN A 18 24.67 7.26 5.94
N GLN A 19 23.67 6.42 5.79
CA GLN A 19 23.71 5.30 4.85
C GLN A 19 23.91 5.79 3.42
N LEU A 20 25.06 5.47 2.83
CA LEU A 20 25.43 5.83 1.45
C LEU A 20 25.20 4.69 0.45
N ASN A 21 24.82 3.52 0.91
CA ASN A 21 24.72 2.32 0.08
C ASN A 21 23.49 1.47 0.48
N LEU A 22 23.32 0.32 -0.18
CA LEU A 22 22.25 -0.62 0.08
C LEU A 22 22.26 -1.09 1.54
N HIS A 23 21.11 -1.48 2.07
CA HIS A 23 20.98 -2.07 3.40
C HIS A 23 21.83 -3.35 3.52
N PRO A 24 22.35 -3.68 4.71
CA PRO A 24 22.98 -4.97 4.94
C PRO A 24 22.07 -6.13 4.53
N PRO A 25 22.51 -7.04 3.65
CA PRO A 25 21.67 -8.09 3.12
C PRO A 25 21.46 -9.21 4.14
N VAL A 26 20.22 -9.69 4.25
CA VAL A 26 19.85 -10.83 5.13
C VAL A 26 19.20 -11.97 4.38
N THR A 27 19.18 -11.88 3.06
CA THR A 27 18.75 -12.96 2.16
C THR A 27 19.80 -13.18 1.09
N ARG A 28 19.83 -14.38 0.52
CA ARG A 28 20.75 -14.67 -0.60
C ARG A 28 20.49 -13.75 -1.80
N ILE A 29 19.22 -13.46 -2.12
CA ILE A 29 18.89 -12.55 -3.22
C ILE A 29 19.47 -11.16 -2.98
N ALA A 30 19.35 -10.62 -1.77
CA ALA A 30 19.93 -9.34 -1.43
C ALA A 30 21.46 -9.35 -1.50
N GLN A 31 22.12 -10.46 -1.10
CA GLN A 31 23.58 -10.63 -1.25
C GLN A 31 24.02 -10.63 -2.72
N GLU A 32 23.28 -11.34 -3.58
CA GLU A 32 23.54 -11.35 -5.02
C GLU A 32 23.33 -9.97 -5.66
N GLN A 33 22.30 -9.21 -5.23
CA GLN A 33 22.09 -7.83 -5.64
C GLN A 33 23.25 -6.91 -5.19
N HIS A 34 23.74 -7.07 -3.96
CA HIS A 34 24.92 -6.37 -3.46
C HIS A 34 26.17 -6.67 -4.31
N PHE A 35 26.39 -7.92 -4.66
CA PHE A 35 27.49 -8.28 -5.55
C PHE A 35 27.40 -7.57 -6.91
N LEU A 36 26.22 -7.60 -7.54
CA LEU A 36 25.98 -6.91 -8.82
C LEU A 36 26.24 -5.40 -8.70
N HIS A 37 25.76 -4.79 -7.63
CA HIS A 37 25.95 -3.37 -7.36
C HIS A 37 27.42 -3.01 -7.26
N TRP A 38 28.20 -3.73 -6.44
CA TRP A 38 29.64 -3.47 -6.30
C TRP A 38 30.41 -3.75 -7.57
N MET A 39 30.06 -4.79 -8.32
CA MET A 39 30.64 -5.09 -9.62
C MET A 39 30.43 -3.92 -10.60
N MET A 40 29.20 -3.39 -10.67
CA MET A 40 28.88 -2.24 -11.51
C MET A 40 29.63 -1.00 -11.08
N LEU A 41 29.69 -0.70 -9.77
CA LEU A 41 30.44 0.43 -9.24
C LEU A 41 31.94 0.33 -9.57
N ALA A 42 32.55 -0.85 -9.46
CA ALA A 42 33.95 -1.06 -9.81
C ALA A 42 34.19 -0.80 -11.31
N ILE A 43 33.33 -1.32 -12.20
CA ILE A 43 33.41 -1.06 -13.64
C ILE A 43 33.27 0.44 -13.93
N CYS A 44 32.26 1.09 -13.34
CA CYS A 44 32.06 2.53 -13.51
C CYS A 44 33.25 3.35 -13.00
N ALA A 45 33.83 2.97 -11.86
CA ALA A 45 35.00 3.64 -11.31
C ALA A 45 36.25 3.53 -12.23
N VAL A 46 36.49 2.33 -12.79
CA VAL A 46 37.59 2.10 -13.74
C VAL A 46 37.41 2.95 -15.00
N ILE A 47 36.19 2.97 -15.58
CA ILE A 47 35.87 3.77 -16.76
C ILE A 47 36.04 5.27 -16.42
N PHE A 48 35.49 5.73 -15.30
CA PHE A 48 35.58 7.11 -14.85
C PHE A 48 37.05 7.56 -14.72
N VAL A 49 37.85 6.79 -13.97
CA VAL A 49 39.28 7.12 -13.78
C VAL A 49 40.02 7.10 -15.12
N GLY A 50 39.76 6.10 -15.99
CA GLY A 50 40.41 6.00 -17.29
C GLY A 50 40.10 7.18 -18.20
N VAL A 51 38.82 7.53 -18.32
CA VAL A 51 38.39 8.68 -19.16
C VAL A 51 38.96 9.99 -18.64
N PHE A 52 38.83 10.25 -17.34
CA PHE A 52 39.38 11.50 -16.76
C PHE A 52 40.90 11.57 -16.81
N ALA A 53 41.60 10.44 -16.61
CA ALA A 53 43.04 10.38 -16.75
C ALA A 53 43.52 10.78 -18.15
N VAL A 54 42.88 10.22 -19.21
CA VAL A 54 43.16 10.57 -20.60
C VAL A 54 42.81 12.04 -20.89
N MET A 55 41.66 12.51 -20.39
CA MET A 55 41.24 13.90 -20.56
C MET A 55 42.24 14.87 -19.92
N PHE A 56 42.59 14.66 -18.63
CA PHE A 56 43.57 15.55 -17.93
C PHE A 56 44.94 15.45 -18.53
N TYR A 57 45.42 14.26 -18.93
CA TYR A 57 46.66 14.09 -19.68
C TYR A 57 46.65 14.91 -20.95
N SER A 58 45.57 14.84 -21.75
CA SER A 58 45.43 15.60 -22.99
C SER A 58 45.43 17.12 -22.75
N ILE A 59 44.68 17.59 -21.73
CA ILE A 59 44.66 19.01 -21.36
C ILE A 59 46.06 19.49 -20.92
N TRP A 60 46.77 18.68 -20.13
CA TRP A 60 48.10 19.04 -19.64
C TRP A 60 49.17 18.99 -20.73
N LYS A 61 49.20 17.91 -21.52
CA LYS A 61 50.23 17.63 -22.53
C LYS A 61 50.03 18.45 -23.80
N HIS A 62 48.80 18.63 -24.27
CA HIS A 62 48.51 19.24 -25.57
C HIS A 62 48.01 20.68 -25.50
N ARG A 63 48.22 21.37 -24.37
CA ARG A 63 47.86 22.77 -24.22
C ARG A 63 48.67 23.66 -25.14
N LYS A 64 48.09 24.73 -25.69
CA LYS A 64 48.72 25.70 -26.59
C LYS A 64 50.00 26.33 -26.01
N SER A 65 50.03 26.57 -24.68
CA SER A 65 51.17 27.11 -23.97
C SER A 65 52.43 26.22 -23.99
N GLN A 66 52.27 24.92 -24.32
CA GLN A 66 53.36 23.97 -24.51
C GLN A 66 53.79 23.83 -25.97
N GLY A 67 53.30 24.69 -26.87
CA GLY A 67 53.64 24.64 -28.30
C GLY A 67 52.96 23.48 -29.05
N ALA A 68 51.97 22.86 -28.46
CA ALA A 68 51.26 21.73 -29.10
C ALA A 68 50.58 22.19 -30.40
N LYS A 69 50.78 21.41 -31.48
CA LYS A 69 50.09 21.58 -32.75
C LYS A 69 49.04 20.52 -32.89
N ALA A 70 47.90 20.88 -33.49
CA ALA A 70 46.83 19.92 -33.78
C ALA A 70 47.31 18.84 -34.77
N ALA A 71 46.96 17.59 -34.51
CA ALA A 71 47.22 16.51 -35.44
C ALA A 71 46.19 16.51 -36.60
N ASN A 72 46.60 16.06 -37.75
CA ASN A 72 45.77 16.02 -38.95
C ASN A 72 45.16 14.63 -39.19
N PHE A 73 44.64 13.96 -38.15
CA PHE A 73 43.90 12.73 -38.33
C PHE A 73 42.42 13.00 -38.14
N HIS A 74 41.59 12.30 -38.91
CA HIS A 74 40.14 12.45 -38.89
C HIS A 74 39.41 11.17 -38.44
N GLU A 75 40.07 10.01 -38.56
CA GLU A 75 39.50 8.70 -38.26
C GLU A 75 40.59 7.70 -37.80
N SER A 76 40.21 6.68 -37.11
CA SER A 76 41.06 5.55 -36.77
C SER A 76 40.20 4.31 -36.56
N ALA A 77 40.09 3.45 -37.59
CA ALA A 77 39.31 2.23 -37.54
C ALA A 77 39.65 1.33 -36.36
N THR A 78 40.93 1.28 -35.94
CA THR A 78 41.39 0.51 -34.77
C THR A 78 40.75 1.03 -33.47
N VAL A 79 40.79 2.36 -33.25
CA VAL A 79 40.20 2.98 -32.05
C VAL A 79 38.71 2.83 -32.05
N GLU A 80 38.02 2.97 -33.18
CA GLU A 80 36.61 2.82 -33.37
C GLU A 80 36.14 1.40 -33.03
N VAL A 81 36.84 0.39 -33.50
CA VAL A 81 36.58 -1.01 -33.17
C VAL A 81 36.77 -1.24 -31.66
N ILE A 82 37.84 -0.72 -31.07
CA ILE A 82 38.14 -0.90 -29.62
C ILE A 82 37.01 -0.32 -28.77
N TRP A 83 36.62 0.95 -29.01
CA TRP A 83 35.59 1.59 -28.19
C TRP A 83 34.17 1.06 -28.43
N THR A 84 33.94 0.30 -29.51
CA THR A 84 32.69 -0.41 -29.76
C THR A 84 32.69 -1.80 -29.08
N VAL A 85 33.77 -2.56 -29.26
CA VAL A 85 33.86 -3.94 -28.78
C VAL A 85 33.98 -4.03 -27.25
N ILE A 86 34.77 -3.16 -26.63
CA ILE A 86 34.95 -3.17 -25.16
C ILE A 86 33.64 -2.97 -24.40
N PRO A 87 32.83 -1.91 -24.67
CA PRO A 87 31.52 -1.73 -24.03
C PRO A 87 30.56 -2.89 -24.29
N PHE A 88 30.56 -3.43 -25.50
CA PHE A 88 29.73 -4.59 -25.83
C PHE A 88 30.05 -5.82 -24.98
N ILE A 89 31.36 -6.12 -24.79
CA ILE A 89 31.78 -7.20 -23.90
C ILE A 89 31.40 -6.91 -22.44
N ILE A 90 31.58 -5.67 -21.97
CA ILE A 90 31.19 -5.28 -20.61
C ILE A 90 29.69 -5.50 -20.39
N VAL A 91 28.84 -5.09 -21.32
CA VAL A 91 27.39 -5.30 -21.23
C VAL A 91 27.03 -6.80 -21.13
N ILE A 92 27.65 -7.65 -21.96
CA ILE A 92 27.43 -9.11 -21.88
C ILE A 92 27.86 -9.67 -20.52
N LEU A 93 29.03 -9.27 -20.02
CA LEU A 93 29.54 -9.71 -18.73
C LEU A 93 28.65 -9.31 -17.55
N ILE A 94 27.98 -8.17 -17.62
CA ILE A 94 27.02 -7.71 -16.62
C ILE A 94 25.67 -8.43 -16.79
N ALA A 95 25.21 -8.62 -18.03
CA ALA A 95 23.89 -9.20 -18.32
C ALA A 95 23.77 -10.67 -17.82
N LEU A 96 24.83 -11.45 -17.91
CA LEU A 96 24.80 -12.86 -17.50
C LEU A 96 24.48 -13.05 -16.01
N PRO A 97 25.24 -12.48 -15.05
CA PRO A 97 24.91 -12.61 -13.63
C PRO A 97 23.60 -11.87 -13.26
N ALA A 98 23.29 -10.72 -13.89
CA ALA A 98 22.05 -10.01 -13.65
C ALA A 98 20.81 -10.85 -14.03
N THR A 99 20.85 -11.52 -15.19
CA THR A 99 19.76 -12.41 -15.61
C THR A 99 19.59 -13.60 -14.65
N LYS A 100 20.69 -14.17 -14.16
CA LYS A 100 20.64 -15.24 -13.15
C LYS A 100 19.92 -14.80 -11.88
N VAL A 101 20.24 -13.62 -11.36
CA VAL A 101 19.58 -13.07 -10.15
C VAL A 101 18.10 -12.80 -10.44
N LEU A 102 17.78 -12.21 -11.60
CA LEU A 102 16.40 -11.94 -11.99
C LEU A 102 15.55 -13.21 -12.06
N VAL A 103 16.07 -14.26 -12.69
CA VAL A 103 15.37 -15.56 -12.80
C VAL A 103 15.17 -16.18 -11.40
N ALA A 104 16.20 -16.14 -10.56
CA ALA A 104 16.10 -16.64 -9.18
C ALA A 104 15.04 -15.85 -8.36
N GLN A 105 14.98 -14.53 -8.53
CA GLN A 105 14.00 -13.68 -7.83
C GLN A 105 12.55 -13.96 -8.27
N LYS A 106 12.35 -14.42 -9.50
CA LYS A 106 11.01 -14.77 -10.03
C LYS A 106 10.56 -16.19 -9.70
N ASP A 107 11.44 -17.04 -9.20
CA ASP A 107 11.08 -18.40 -8.81
C ASP A 107 10.38 -18.42 -7.44
N THR A 108 9.07 -18.36 -7.43
CA THR A 108 8.22 -18.48 -6.23
C THR A 108 7.79 -19.91 -5.91
N THR A 109 8.32 -20.90 -6.61
CA THR A 109 7.97 -22.32 -6.40
C THR A 109 8.49 -22.85 -5.05
N ASN A 110 7.86 -23.92 -4.56
CA ASN A 110 8.24 -24.58 -3.32
C ASN A 110 8.30 -23.65 -2.08
N ALA A 111 7.44 -22.65 -2.02
CA ALA A 111 7.31 -21.83 -0.83
C ALA A 111 6.70 -22.64 0.33
N GLU A 112 7.32 -22.53 1.50
CA GLU A 112 6.89 -23.19 2.73
C GLU A 112 5.80 -22.39 3.44
N LEU A 113 5.77 -21.07 3.21
CA LEU A 113 4.78 -20.15 3.73
C LEU A 113 4.32 -19.24 2.58
N THR A 114 3.01 -19.01 2.47
CA THR A 114 2.45 -18.07 1.50
C THR A 114 1.55 -17.06 2.23
N ILE A 115 1.85 -15.79 2.07
CA ILE A 115 1.12 -14.69 2.69
C ILE A 115 0.68 -13.73 1.60
N LYS A 116 -0.58 -13.29 1.65
CA LYS A 116 -1.08 -12.20 0.83
C LYS A 116 -0.91 -10.88 1.58
N ALA A 117 -0.26 -9.92 0.94
CA ALA A 117 -0.13 -8.55 1.40
C ALA A 117 -1.03 -7.66 0.54
N THR A 118 -2.07 -7.11 1.14
CA THR A 118 -3.02 -6.20 0.48
C THR A 118 -2.73 -4.77 0.92
N GLY A 119 -2.45 -3.88 -0.04
CA GLY A 119 -2.30 -2.45 0.22
C GLY A 119 -3.64 -1.75 0.36
N TYR A 120 -3.74 -0.89 1.34
CA TYR A 120 -4.86 0.03 1.60
C TYR A 120 -4.34 1.43 1.84
N GLN A 121 -5.11 2.45 1.64
CA GLN A 121 -4.81 3.82 2.07
C GLN A 121 -5.13 3.99 3.57
N TRP A 122 -4.19 3.97 4.54
CA TRP A 122 -2.75 3.79 4.38
C TRP A 122 -2.30 2.79 5.44
N LYS A 123 -2.37 1.53 5.08
CA LYS A 123 -2.00 0.37 5.92
C LYS A 123 -1.80 -0.87 5.06
N TRP A 124 -1.28 -1.93 5.66
CA TRP A 124 -1.20 -3.23 5.02
C TRP A 124 -2.18 -4.22 5.66
N GLY A 125 -2.76 -5.11 4.87
CA GLY A 125 -3.47 -6.29 5.35
C GLY A 125 -2.68 -7.54 5.03
N TYR A 126 -2.56 -8.44 5.98
CA TYR A 126 -1.85 -9.71 5.81
C TYR A 126 -2.80 -10.88 6.01
N ASP A 127 -2.88 -11.76 4.99
CA ASP A 127 -3.61 -13.02 5.04
C ASP A 127 -2.64 -14.18 4.87
N TYR A 128 -2.52 -15.06 5.84
CA TYR A 128 -1.70 -16.26 5.77
C TYR A 128 -2.48 -17.35 5.02
N LEU A 129 -2.08 -17.62 3.77
CA LEU A 129 -2.83 -18.48 2.85
C LEU A 129 -2.38 -19.93 2.86
N LYS A 130 -1.11 -20.21 3.25
CA LYS A 130 -0.54 -21.57 3.27
C LYS A 130 0.61 -21.64 4.26
N GLY A 131 0.70 -22.76 4.95
CA GLY A 131 1.77 -23.07 5.91
C GLY A 131 1.37 -22.76 7.34
N PRO A 132 2.33 -22.81 8.30
CA PRO A 132 2.03 -22.50 9.70
C PRO A 132 1.46 -21.08 9.85
N GLY A 133 0.29 -20.97 10.47
CA GLY A 133 -0.47 -19.72 10.55
C GLY A 133 -1.58 -19.58 9.50
N GLU A 134 -1.83 -20.60 8.67
CA GLU A 134 -2.89 -20.58 7.65
C GLU A 134 -4.24 -20.17 8.25
N GLY A 135 -4.92 -19.21 7.60
CA GLY A 135 -6.19 -18.65 8.07
C GLY A 135 -6.06 -17.45 9.03
N LEU A 136 -4.85 -17.09 9.46
CA LEU A 136 -4.64 -15.84 10.17
C LEU A 136 -4.78 -14.66 9.21
N SER A 137 -5.50 -13.62 9.65
CA SER A 137 -5.71 -12.38 8.89
C SER A 137 -5.73 -11.20 9.86
N PHE A 138 -5.01 -10.14 9.54
CA PHE A 138 -4.97 -8.92 10.32
C PHE A 138 -4.52 -7.70 9.51
N LEU A 139 -4.87 -6.52 10.02
CA LEU A 139 -4.37 -5.25 9.51
C LEU A 139 -3.13 -4.82 10.29
N SER A 140 -2.24 -4.13 9.59
CA SER A 140 -0.98 -3.60 10.10
C SER A 140 -0.93 -2.11 9.78
N SER A 141 -1.05 -1.29 10.80
CA SER A 141 -1.01 0.17 10.69
C SER A 141 0.20 0.72 11.44
N ILE A 142 0.61 1.93 11.10
CA ILE A 142 1.65 2.61 11.86
C ILE A 142 1.30 2.66 13.36
N ASP A 143 2.31 2.51 14.20
CA ASP A 143 2.16 2.60 15.66
C ASP A 143 1.49 3.94 16.04
N SER A 144 0.46 3.86 16.86
CA SER A 144 -0.37 5.02 17.23
C SER A 144 0.42 6.09 17.98
N SER A 145 1.43 5.70 18.78
CA SER A 145 2.30 6.65 19.47
C SER A 145 3.21 7.40 18.50
N HIS A 146 3.75 6.71 17.49
CA HIS A 146 4.53 7.33 16.43
C HIS A 146 3.68 8.29 15.60
N ARG A 147 2.43 7.91 15.33
CA ARG A 147 1.48 8.78 14.64
C ARG A 147 1.18 10.04 15.45
N ALA A 148 0.92 9.92 16.75
CA ALA A 148 0.66 11.05 17.63
C ALA A 148 1.86 12.01 17.73
N MET A 149 3.10 11.48 17.79
CA MET A 149 4.32 12.31 17.73
C MET A 149 4.41 13.10 16.44
N SER A 150 4.10 12.45 15.30
CA SER A 150 4.12 13.11 13.99
C SER A 150 3.07 14.21 13.89
N ASP A 151 1.84 13.94 14.34
CA ASP A 151 0.73 14.89 14.26
C ASP A 151 0.95 16.11 15.18
N SER A 152 1.62 15.92 16.33
CA SER A 152 1.97 17.01 17.26
C SER A 152 3.21 17.81 16.82
N GLY A 153 4.05 17.23 15.95
CA GLY A 153 5.35 17.78 15.57
C GLY A 153 6.41 17.71 16.68
N ASP A 154 6.10 17.11 17.83
CA ASP A 154 7.07 16.89 18.91
C ASP A 154 7.75 15.52 18.76
N VAL A 155 8.91 15.54 18.15
CA VAL A 155 9.76 14.37 17.92
C VAL A 155 10.99 14.34 18.84
N SER A 156 10.98 15.13 19.92
CA SER A 156 12.13 15.26 20.82
C SER A 156 12.56 13.95 21.49
N ASN A 157 11.61 13.02 21.68
CA ASN A 157 11.81 11.69 22.26
C ASN A 157 11.47 10.56 21.26
N ALA A 158 11.60 10.81 19.97
CA ALA A 158 11.28 9.80 18.97
C ALA A 158 12.22 8.59 19.09
N PRO A 159 11.68 7.36 19.11
CA PRO A 159 12.50 6.16 19.14
C PRO A 159 13.24 5.95 17.82
N ASN A 160 14.27 5.08 17.80
CA ASN A 160 15.07 4.83 16.60
C ASN A 160 14.27 4.28 15.43
N ASP A 161 13.17 3.56 15.69
CA ASP A 161 12.23 3.02 14.71
C ASP A 161 11.02 3.94 14.44
N TYR A 162 11.17 5.25 14.73
CA TYR A 162 10.14 6.25 14.48
C TYR A 162 9.62 6.19 13.04
N LEU A 163 8.30 6.14 12.89
CA LEU A 163 7.55 5.96 11.63
C LEU A 163 7.81 4.63 10.89
N LEU A 164 8.52 3.68 11.50
CA LEU A 164 8.77 2.35 10.93
C LEU A 164 8.06 1.23 11.67
N ARG A 165 7.74 1.42 12.96
CA ARG A 165 7.01 0.46 13.76
C ARG A 165 5.53 0.45 13.42
N VAL A 166 4.94 -0.74 13.46
CA VAL A 166 3.51 -0.97 13.30
C VAL A 166 2.90 -1.61 14.54
N ASP A 167 1.58 -1.55 14.64
CA ASP A 167 0.79 -2.21 15.69
C ASP A 167 0.85 -3.74 15.60
N ASN A 168 0.77 -4.29 14.37
CA ASN A 168 0.76 -5.72 14.09
C ASN A 168 1.81 -6.06 13.02
N PRO A 169 3.05 -6.40 13.39
CA PRO A 169 4.08 -6.75 12.41
C PRO A 169 3.76 -8.03 11.66
N LEU A 170 4.25 -8.13 10.42
CA LEU A 170 4.26 -9.38 9.66
C LEU A 170 5.28 -10.33 10.29
N VAL A 171 4.86 -11.49 10.80
CA VAL A 171 5.74 -12.43 11.47
C VAL A 171 6.02 -13.64 10.58
N VAL A 172 7.29 -14.02 10.43
CA VAL A 172 7.71 -15.14 9.58
C VAL A 172 8.83 -15.95 10.25
N PRO A 173 8.95 -17.24 9.94
CA PRO A 173 10.04 -18.08 10.49
C PRO A 173 11.35 -17.86 9.73
N VAL A 174 12.47 -17.89 10.44
CA VAL A 174 13.83 -17.86 9.87
C VAL A 174 14.09 -19.09 9.00
N GLY A 175 14.86 -18.92 7.94
CA GLY A 175 15.32 -20.01 7.08
C GLY A 175 14.25 -20.67 6.21
N LYS A 176 13.02 -20.15 6.19
CA LYS A 176 11.92 -20.64 5.37
C LYS A 176 11.69 -19.74 4.15
N LYS A 177 11.35 -20.36 3.00
CA LYS A 177 10.97 -19.64 1.80
C LYS A 177 9.55 -19.12 1.95
N VAL A 178 9.41 -17.79 2.03
CA VAL A 178 8.14 -17.09 2.17
C VAL A 178 7.77 -16.46 0.84
N ARG A 179 6.64 -16.86 0.27
CA ARG A 179 6.04 -16.23 -0.89
C ARG A 179 5.10 -15.11 -0.42
N ILE A 180 5.30 -13.92 -0.94
CA ILE A 180 4.40 -12.79 -0.72
C ILE A 180 3.61 -12.56 -2.01
N ILE A 181 2.30 -12.70 -1.91
CA ILE A 181 1.34 -12.33 -2.97
C ILE A 181 0.90 -10.90 -2.69
N THR A 182 1.04 -10.00 -3.66
CA THR A 182 0.66 -8.59 -3.51
C THR A 182 -0.55 -8.23 -4.34
N THR A 183 -1.44 -7.45 -3.78
CA THR A 183 -2.56 -6.78 -4.43
C THR A 183 -2.91 -5.51 -3.65
N ALA A 184 -3.83 -4.69 -4.18
CA ALA A 184 -4.33 -3.52 -3.47
C ALA A 184 -5.85 -3.44 -3.57
N ASN A 185 -6.46 -2.76 -2.59
CA ASN A 185 -7.91 -2.59 -2.52
C ASN A 185 -8.38 -1.26 -3.15
N ASP A 186 -7.49 -0.29 -3.30
CA ASP A 186 -7.84 1.10 -3.66
C ASP A 186 -6.93 1.67 -4.76
N VAL A 187 -5.70 2.03 -4.45
CA VAL A 187 -4.71 2.58 -5.38
C VAL A 187 -3.48 1.68 -5.48
N ILE A 188 -2.52 2.01 -6.32
CA ILE A 188 -1.26 1.26 -6.41
C ILE A 188 -0.42 1.58 -5.17
N HIS A 189 0.09 0.52 -4.53
CA HIS A 189 1.10 0.53 -3.48
C HIS A 189 2.29 -0.34 -3.90
N SER A 190 3.36 -0.37 -3.13
CA SER A 190 4.46 -1.31 -3.37
C SER A 190 5.03 -1.84 -2.06
N PHE A 191 5.09 -3.16 -1.95
CA PHE A 191 5.66 -3.87 -0.81
C PHE A 191 7.18 -3.96 -0.98
N MET A 192 7.93 -3.21 -0.18
CA MET A 192 9.39 -3.16 -0.27
C MET A 192 10.02 -3.36 1.10
N VAL A 193 10.96 -4.33 1.19
CA VAL A 193 11.83 -4.53 2.36
C VAL A 193 13.28 -4.59 1.88
N PRO A 194 14.04 -3.49 2.02
CA PRO A 194 15.38 -3.36 1.45
C PRO A 194 16.37 -4.44 1.92
N ALA A 195 16.35 -4.80 3.20
CA ALA A 195 17.21 -5.84 3.76
C ALA A 195 16.98 -7.23 3.13
N PHE A 196 15.78 -7.47 2.59
CA PHE A 196 15.44 -8.72 1.90
C PHE A 196 15.72 -8.66 0.39
N GLY A 197 16.00 -7.48 -0.15
CA GLY A 197 16.22 -7.27 -1.59
C GLY A 197 14.94 -7.44 -2.42
N ILE A 198 13.78 -7.17 -1.86
CA ILE A 198 12.49 -7.30 -2.55
C ILE A 198 11.76 -5.96 -2.67
N LYS A 199 11.15 -5.75 -3.83
CA LYS A 199 10.13 -4.74 -4.13
C LYS A 199 9.11 -5.36 -5.07
N GLN A 200 7.82 -5.31 -4.70
CA GLN A 200 6.74 -5.80 -5.55
C GLN A 200 5.53 -4.89 -5.45
N ASP A 201 5.09 -4.38 -6.59
CA ASP A 201 3.94 -3.52 -6.65
C ASP A 201 2.65 -4.29 -6.33
N ALA A 202 1.79 -3.64 -5.55
CA ALA A 202 0.47 -4.07 -5.18
C ALA A 202 -0.55 -3.24 -5.96
N ILE A 203 -1.15 -3.84 -7.00
CA ILE A 203 -1.97 -3.14 -7.99
C ILE A 203 -3.42 -3.60 -7.85
N PRO A 204 -4.41 -2.68 -7.77
CA PRO A 204 -5.82 -3.03 -7.73
C PRO A 204 -6.23 -3.90 -8.92
N GLY A 205 -6.95 -4.99 -8.66
CA GLY A 205 -7.40 -5.92 -9.70
C GLY A 205 -6.34 -6.87 -10.26
N PHE A 206 -5.07 -6.73 -9.83
CA PHE A 206 -3.99 -7.63 -10.24
C PHE A 206 -3.42 -8.37 -9.04
N VAL A 207 -2.94 -9.58 -9.31
CA VAL A 207 -2.20 -10.40 -8.36
C VAL A 207 -0.77 -10.55 -8.86
N ARG A 208 0.18 -10.14 -8.01
CA ARG A 208 1.61 -10.29 -8.26
C ARG A 208 2.24 -11.04 -7.12
N ASP A 209 3.45 -11.57 -7.32
CA ASP A 209 4.14 -12.24 -6.25
C ASP A 209 5.65 -12.00 -6.29
N THR A 210 6.25 -12.16 -5.14
CA THR A 210 7.68 -12.18 -4.89
C THR A 210 7.96 -13.18 -3.76
N TRP A 211 9.23 -13.39 -3.42
CA TRP A 211 9.59 -14.23 -2.30
C TRP A 211 10.89 -13.78 -1.65
N PHE A 212 11.05 -14.19 -0.41
CA PHE A 212 12.31 -14.06 0.31
C PHE A 212 12.53 -15.27 1.23
N LYS A 213 13.79 -15.43 1.66
CA LYS A 213 14.19 -16.35 2.70
C LYS A 213 15.16 -15.62 3.61
N ALA A 214 14.67 -15.18 4.76
CA ALA A 214 15.49 -14.48 5.75
C ALA A 214 16.41 -15.49 6.46
N GLU A 215 17.70 -15.24 6.49
CA GLU A 215 18.72 -16.14 7.04
C GLU A 215 19.03 -15.85 8.51
N LYS A 216 18.55 -14.72 9.05
CA LYS A 216 18.79 -14.29 10.42
C LYS A 216 17.49 -13.84 11.07
N PRO A 217 17.23 -14.24 12.35
CA PRO A 217 16.13 -13.69 13.10
C PRO A 217 16.36 -12.19 13.40
N GLY A 218 15.28 -11.45 13.63
CA GLY A 218 15.33 -10.02 13.94
C GLY A 218 14.15 -9.25 13.40
N ASP A 219 14.16 -7.95 13.61
CA ASP A 219 13.17 -7.01 13.09
C ASP A 219 13.72 -6.35 11.82
N TYR A 220 12.91 -6.33 10.75
CA TYR A 220 13.27 -5.76 9.46
C TYR A 220 12.21 -4.79 9.00
N TYR A 221 12.65 -3.66 8.48
CA TYR A 221 11.77 -2.55 8.17
C TYR A 221 11.75 -2.26 6.68
N GLY A 222 10.58 -1.89 6.22
CA GLY A 222 10.32 -1.47 4.86
C GLY A 222 9.26 -0.39 4.83
N GLN A 223 8.93 0.05 3.63
CA GLN A 223 7.97 1.12 3.41
C GLN A 223 7.19 0.85 2.12
N CYS A 224 6.02 1.48 2.00
CA CYS A 224 5.37 1.59 0.71
C CYS A 224 6.30 2.33 -0.26
N ALA A 225 6.58 1.73 -1.42
CA ALA A 225 7.52 2.25 -2.41
C ALA A 225 6.85 2.69 -3.71
N GLU A 226 5.54 2.96 -3.67
CA GLU A 226 4.77 3.56 -4.77
C GLU A 226 3.86 4.64 -4.21
N LEU A 227 3.88 5.84 -4.80
CA LEU A 227 3.11 6.99 -4.31
C LEU A 227 1.61 6.68 -4.30
N CYS A 228 1.02 6.60 -3.12
CA CYS A 228 -0.36 6.16 -2.90
C CYS A 228 -1.27 7.21 -2.26
N GLY A 229 -0.85 8.47 -2.20
CA GLY A 229 -1.63 9.59 -1.66
C GLY A 229 -0.96 10.31 -0.49
N LYS A 230 -1.73 11.10 0.26
CA LYS A 230 -1.20 12.04 1.26
C LYS A 230 -0.46 11.39 2.44
N GLU A 231 -0.80 10.16 2.79
CA GLU A 231 -0.20 9.43 3.90
C GLU A 231 0.70 8.27 3.43
N HIS A 232 1.25 8.40 2.23
CA HIS A 232 2.16 7.42 1.65
C HIS A 232 3.32 7.04 2.59
N ALA A 233 3.88 7.99 3.33
CA ALA A 233 4.97 7.77 4.29
C ALA A 233 4.52 7.12 5.61
N TYR A 234 3.21 7.01 5.87
CA TYR A 234 2.63 6.53 7.12
C TYR A 234 2.08 5.11 7.03
N MET A 235 2.49 4.32 6.04
CA MET A 235 2.19 2.90 5.93
C MET A 235 3.46 2.06 5.83
N PRO A 236 4.24 1.99 6.91
CA PRO A 236 5.47 1.22 6.95
C PRO A 236 5.19 -0.28 6.92
N ILE A 237 6.25 -1.04 6.65
CA ILE A 237 6.27 -2.50 6.69
C ILE A 237 7.26 -2.91 7.77
N HIS A 238 6.78 -3.63 8.78
CA HIS A 238 7.62 -4.21 9.82
C HIS A 238 7.51 -5.73 9.75
N VAL A 239 8.60 -6.39 9.45
CA VAL A 239 8.69 -7.86 9.38
C VAL A 239 9.52 -8.35 10.55
N LYS A 240 8.90 -9.18 11.40
CA LYS A 240 9.57 -9.85 12.50
C LYS A 240 9.91 -11.28 12.08
N VAL A 241 11.20 -11.57 11.98
CA VAL A 241 11.72 -12.91 11.67
C VAL A 241 12.04 -13.61 12.99
N LEU A 242 11.37 -14.73 13.26
CA LEU A 242 11.52 -15.50 14.49
C LEU A 242 12.16 -16.87 14.23
N ASP A 243 12.86 -17.40 15.23
CA ASP A 243 13.23 -18.81 15.24
C ASP A 243 11.98 -19.70 15.26
N SER A 244 12.14 -20.97 14.89
CA SER A 244 11.03 -21.90 14.65
C SER A 244 10.12 -22.06 15.90
N ALA A 245 10.68 -22.16 17.12
CA ALA A 245 9.89 -22.35 18.32
C ALA A 245 9.13 -21.07 18.75
N PRO A 246 9.75 -19.86 18.80
CA PRO A 246 9.01 -18.62 19.00
C PRO A 246 7.95 -18.34 17.91
N TYR A 247 8.22 -18.71 16.67
CA TYR A 247 7.22 -18.57 15.59
C TYR A 247 6.00 -19.47 15.83
N ALA A 248 6.22 -20.75 16.18
CA ALA A 248 5.12 -21.66 16.49
C ALA A 248 4.28 -21.17 17.68
N ALA A 249 4.92 -20.67 18.74
CA ALA A 249 4.24 -20.10 19.88
C ALA A 249 3.41 -18.86 19.50
N TRP A 250 3.95 -17.97 18.67
CA TRP A 250 3.23 -16.81 18.16
C TRP A 250 1.99 -17.22 17.34
N VAL A 251 2.12 -18.22 16.44
CA VAL A 251 0.97 -18.73 15.66
C VAL A 251 -0.14 -19.26 16.57
N GLU A 252 0.23 -20.03 17.60
CA GLU A 252 -0.74 -20.57 18.56
C GLU A 252 -1.44 -19.44 19.35
N GLU A 253 -0.68 -18.44 19.77
CA GLU A 253 -1.24 -17.26 20.43
C GLU A 253 -2.21 -16.50 19.52
N GLN A 254 -1.85 -16.30 18.24
CA GLN A 254 -2.73 -15.62 17.28
C GLN A 254 -4.03 -16.42 17.06
N TYR A 255 -3.98 -17.75 17.00
CA TYR A 255 -5.19 -18.56 16.90
C TYR A 255 -6.06 -18.43 18.16
N LYS A 256 -5.48 -18.40 19.35
CA LYS A 256 -6.21 -18.15 20.60
C LYS A 256 -6.87 -16.77 20.61
N LEU A 257 -6.12 -15.73 20.17
CA LEU A 257 -6.66 -14.38 20.05
C LEU A 257 -7.76 -14.28 18.99
N ALA A 258 -7.59 -14.93 17.85
CA ALA A 258 -8.61 -14.98 16.80
C ALA A 258 -9.87 -15.74 17.26
N ALA A 259 -9.70 -16.83 18.00
CA ALA A 259 -10.82 -17.57 18.60
C ALA A 259 -11.54 -16.75 19.68
N ALA A 260 -10.80 -16.00 20.49
CA ALA A 260 -11.38 -15.10 21.48
C ALA A 260 -12.07 -13.88 20.86
N LYS A 261 -11.61 -13.46 19.67
CA LYS A 261 -12.24 -12.39 18.85
C LYS A 261 -13.40 -12.88 18.00
N LYS A 262 -13.61 -14.21 17.87
CA LYS A 262 -14.84 -14.76 17.28
C LYS A 262 -16.00 -14.43 18.21
N ASP A 263 -16.39 -13.18 18.12
CA ASP A 263 -17.63 -12.74 18.73
C ASP A 263 -18.75 -13.57 18.10
N ASP A 264 -19.60 -14.13 18.94
CA ASP A 264 -20.82 -14.77 18.49
C ASP A 264 -21.72 -13.68 17.86
N PRO A 265 -21.97 -13.69 16.55
CA PRO A 265 -22.81 -12.69 15.92
C PRO A 265 -24.27 -12.80 16.35
N SER A 266 -24.67 -13.93 17.00
CA SER A 266 -26.00 -14.12 17.56
C SER A 266 -26.15 -13.51 18.97
N LYS A 267 -25.04 -13.11 19.61
CA LYS A 267 -25.10 -12.44 20.90
C LYS A 267 -25.77 -11.07 20.76
N GLU A 268 -26.75 -10.81 21.59
CA GLU A 268 -27.33 -9.47 21.73
C GLU A 268 -26.37 -8.52 22.48
N TRP A 269 -26.09 -7.39 21.89
CA TRP A 269 -25.23 -6.36 22.43
C TRP A 269 -26.05 -5.17 22.93
N LYS A 270 -25.55 -4.49 23.95
CA LYS A 270 -26.11 -3.21 24.42
C LYS A 270 -25.53 -2.05 23.63
N LEU A 271 -26.27 -0.96 23.59
CA LEU A 271 -25.90 0.24 22.82
C LEU A 271 -24.53 0.81 23.23
N ASP A 272 -24.32 0.97 24.52
CA ASP A 272 -23.08 1.51 25.11
C ASP A 272 -21.86 0.60 24.85
N GLU A 273 -22.04 -0.71 24.89
CA GLU A 273 -20.99 -1.70 24.59
C GLU A 273 -20.54 -1.59 23.14
N LEU A 274 -21.51 -1.50 22.18
CA LEU A 274 -21.18 -1.33 20.76
C LEU A 274 -20.62 0.04 20.43
N ILE A 275 -21.09 1.11 21.07
CA ILE A 275 -20.50 2.45 20.90
C ILE A 275 -19.04 2.46 21.37
N ALA A 276 -18.75 1.91 22.56
CA ALA A 276 -17.39 1.84 23.08
C ALA A 276 -16.45 1.02 22.20
N ARG A 277 -16.94 -0.09 21.64
CA ARG A 277 -16.19 -0.92 20.68
C ARG A 277 -16.04 -0.21 19.33
N GLY A 278 -17.11 0.38 18.84
CA GLY A 278 -17.17 1.08 17.55
C GLY A 278 -16.22 2.27 17.47
N SER A 279 -16.02 2.98 18.60
CA SER A 279 -15.05 4.07 18.66
C SER A 279 -13.62 3.59 18.37
N LYS A 280 -13.24 2.41 18.84
CA LYS A 280 -11.92 1.81 18.59
C LYS A 280 -11.80 1.36 17.12
N VAL A 281 -12.85 0.71 16.59
CA VAL A 281 -12.90 0.30 15.18
C VAL A 281 -12.84 1.52 14.27
N TYR A 282 -13.54 2.60 14.61
CA TYR A 282 -13.53 3.85 13.86
C TYR A 282 -12.15 4.49 13.85
N ALA A 283 -11.51 4.62 15.00
CA ALA A 283 -10.17 5.19 15.11
C ALA A 283 -9.14 4.43 14.27
N ALA A 284 -9.21 3.10 14.26
CA ALA A 284 -8.28 2.24 13.54
C ALA A 284 -8.51 2.21 12.02
N ASN A 285 -9.77 2.36 11.56
CA ASN A 285 -10.12 2.06 10.17
C ASN A 285 -10.73 3.22 9.39
N CYS A 286 -11.35 4.19 10.04
CA CYS A 286 -12.19 5.21 9.40
C CYS A 286 -11.66 6.63 9.58
N ALA A 287 -11.02 6.91 10.74
CA ALA A 287 -10.61 8.26 11.13
C ALA A 287 -9.55 8.88 10.20
N ALA A 288 -8.73 8.06 9.53
CA ALA A 288 -7.73 8.54 8.58
C ALA A 288 -8.34 9.33 7.42
N CYS A 289 -9.53 8.93 6.95
CA CYS A 289 -10.26 9.59 5.88
C CYS A 289 -11.35 10.52 6.42
N HIS A 290 -12.16 10.03 7.36
CA HIS A 290 -13.32 10.77 7.87
C HIS A 290 -12.97 11.70 9.04
N GLN A 291 -11.71 11.74 9.48
CA GLN A 291 -11.19 12.46 10.65
C GLN A 291 -11.84 12.00 11.99
N ALA A 292 -11.18 12.29 13.11
CA ALA A 292 -11.69 11.91 14.43
C ALA A 292 -13.05 12.56 14.77
N ASN A 293 -13.33 13.73 14.19
CA ASN A 293 -14.57 14.48 14.35
C ASN A 293 -15.68 14.13 13.35
N GLY A 294 -15.46 13.14 12.48
CA GLY A 294 -16.45 12.70 11.49
C GLY A 294 -16.72 13.67 10.33
N LYS A 295 -16.00 14.80 10.23
CA LYS A 295 -16.29 15.85 9.22
C LYS A 295 -15.70 15.59 7.86
N GLY A 296 -14.78 14.61 7.76
CA GLY A 296 -14.07 14.34 6.52
C GLY A 296 -13.13 15.47 6.11
N ALA A 297 -12.51 15.35 4.93
CA ALA A 297 -11.65 16.38 4.36
C ALA A 297 -11.65 16.29 2.83
N GLY A 298 -11.65 17.45 2.16
CA GLY A 298 -11.61 17.52 0.70
C GLY A 298 -12.81 16.85 0.04
N SER A 299 -12.57 15.78 -0.72
CA SER A 299 -13.62 15.00 -1.40
C SER A 299 -14.33 13.99 -0.47
N ILE A 300 -13.79 13.75 0.74
CA ILE A 300 -14.36 12.80 1.70
C ILE A 300 -15.58 13.42 2.36
N LYS A 301 -16.74 12.81 2.15
CA LYS A 301 -18.01 13.30 2.70
C LYS A 301 -18.05 13.18 4.22
N PRO A 302 -18.66 14.15 4.93
CA PRO A 302 -18.84 14.06 6.37
C PRO A 302 -19.77 12.90 6.74
N LEU A 303 -19.47 12.27 7.87
CA LEU A 303 -20.36 11.34 8.57
C LEU A 303 -21.16 12.07 9.65
N ASP A 304 -20.56 13.10 10.25
CA ASP A 304 -21.22 14.01 11.20
C ASP A 304 -22.33 14.79 10.52
N GLY A 305 -23.55 14.69 11.02
CA GLY A 305 -24.74 15.36 10.48
C GLY A 305 -25.24 14.79 9.13
N SER A 306 -24.71 13.62 8.70
CA SER A 306 -25.06 13.02 7.40
C SER A 306 -26.48 12.43 7.43
N THR A 307 -27.35 12.88 6.52
CA THR A 307 -28.70 12.32 6.34
C THR A 307 -28.66 10.83 5.99
N LEU A 308 -27.70 10.39 5.18
CA LEU A 308 -27.50 8.98 4.86
C LEU A 308 -27.24 8.15 6.13
N VAL A 309 -26.43 8.69 7.06
CA VAL A 309 -26.14 8.03 8.33
C VAL A 309 -27.35 8.06 9.27
N GLN A 310 -28.08 9.18 9.34
CA GLN A 310 -29.18 9.34 10.28
C GLN A 310 -30.45 8.62 9.85
N ASP A 311 -30.82 8.71 8.56
CA ASP A 311 -32.13 8.29 8.06
C ASP A 311 -32.19 6.84 7.61
N SER A 312 -31.05 6.22 7.27
CA SER A 312 -31.00 4.86 6.75
C SER A 312 -30.13 3.94 7.61
N VAL A 313 -30.51 2.66 7.68
CA VAL A 313 -29.66 1.58 8.21
C VAL A 313 -29.07 0.77 7.07
N ALA A 314 -29.84 0.46 6.05
CA ALA A 314 -29.45 -0.37 4.92
C ALA A 314 -28.33 0.25 4.07
N GLU A 315 -28.44 1.54 3.73
CA GLU A 315 -27.45 2.20 2.88
C GLU A 315 -26.05 2.29 3.50
N PRO A 316 -25.86 2.71 4.77
CA PRO A 316 -24.54 2.64 5.41
C PRO A 316 -23.99 1.22 5.53
N MET A 317 -24.85 0.21 5.76
CA MET A 317 -24.43 -1.21 5.77
C MET A 317 -23.92 -1.63 4.40
N ARG A 318 -24.63 -1.26 3.32
CA ARG A 318 -24.20 -1.53 1.94
C ARG A 318 -22.87 -0.86 1.62
N VAL A 319 -22.72 0.42 2.00
CA VAL A 319 -21.45 1.14 1.82
C VAL A 319 -20.28 0.46 2.54
N LEU A 320 -20.49 -0.04 3.76
CA LEU A 320 -19.48 -0.78 4.49
C LEU A 320 -19.12 -2.11 3.83
N LEU A 321 -20.10 -2.82 3.27
CA LEU A 321 -19.88 -4.13 2.64
C LEU A 321 -19.37 -4.03 1.20
N GLU A 322 -19.84 -3.07 0.43
CA GLU A 322 -19.59 -3.01 -1.02
C GLU A 322 -18.63 -1.87 -1.42
N GLY A 323 -18.46 -0.90 -0.55
CA GLY A 323 -17.76 0.34 -0.87
C GLY A 323 -18.64 1.32 -1.63
N ARG A 324 -18.07 2.49 -2.01
CA ARG A 324 -18.78 3.54 -2.73
C ARG A 324 -17.85 4.37 -3.60
N ALA A 325 -18.42 5.02 -4.63
CA ALA A 325 -17.72 6.00 -5.47
C ALA A 325 -16.44 5.44 -6.12
N ASN A 326 -16.57 4.31 -6.82
CA ASN A 326 -15.47 3.64 -7.54
C ASN A 326 -14.24 3.37 -6.65
N GLY A 327 -14.47 2.97 -5.37
CA GLY A 327 -13.39 2.63 -4.45
C GLY A 327 -12.87 3.79 -3.59
N THR A 328 -13.36 5.03 -3.78
CA THR A 328 -13.01 6.16 -2.87
C THR A 328 -13.38 5.84 -1.43
N MET A 329 -14.51 5.17 -1.19
CA MET A 329 -14.83 4.51 0.07
C MET A 329 -14.67 3.00 -0.15
N PRO A 330 -13.62 2.37 0.39
CA PRO A 330 -13.37 0.95 0.18
C PRO A 330 -14.41 0.07 0.88
N ALA A 331 -14.57 -1.17 0.38
CA ALA A 331 -15.35 -2.19 1.05
C ALA A 331 -14.60 -2.73 2.27
N TRP A 332 -15.32 -2.96 3.37
CA TRP A 332 -14.78 -3.42 4.66
C TRP A 332 -15.22 -4.85 5.00
N LYS A 333 -15.35 -5.71 3.98
CA LYS A 333 -15.78 -7.13 4.12
C LYS A 333 -14.90 -7.94 5.08
N GLN A 334 -13.66 -7.53 5.29
CA GLN A 334 -12.69 -8.18 6.18
C GLN A 334 -12.95 -7.94 7.68
N LEU A 335 -13.75 -6.92 8.03
CA LEU A 335 -14.17 -6.73 9.42
C LEU A 335 -15.24 -7.77 9.79
N SER A 336 -15.24 -8.21 11.06
CA SER A 336 -16.28 -9.09 11.59
C SER A 336 -17.65 -8.40 11.64
N ASP A 337 -18.72 -9.17 11.67
CA ASP A 337 -20.08 -8.63 11.78
C ASP A 337 -20.25 -7.78 13.04
N VAL A 338 -19.58 -8.16 14.14
CA VAL A 338 -19.57 -7.37 15.37
C VAL A 338 -18.81 -6.06 15.22
N GLU A 339 -17.68 -6.04 14.51
CA GLU A 339 -16.94 -4.81 14.25
C GLU A 339 -17.71 -3.87 13.32
N LEU A 340 -18.35 -4.41 12.28
CA LEU A 340 -19.21 -3.63 11.37
C LEU A 340 -20.42 -3.05 12.10
N ALA A 341 -21.09 -3.85 12.93
CA ALA A 341 -22.21 -3.40 13.75
C ALA A 341 -21.79 -2.34 14.75
N ALA A 342 -20.64 -2.55 15.42
CA ALA A 342 -20.10 -1.62 16.38
C ALA A 342 -19.74 -0.27 15.75
N VAL A 343 -19.02 -0.26 14.63
CA VAL A 343 -18.63 1.00 13.98
C VAL A 343 -19.84 1.76 13.43
N LEU A 344 -20.83 1.06 12.87
CA LEU A 344 -22.03 1.72 12.38
C LEU A 344 -22.88 2.26 13.53
N THR A 345 -23.04 1.51 14.62
CA THR A 345 -23.71 1.97 15.86
C THR A 345 -23.00 3.21 16.41
N PHE A 346 -21.66 3.22 16.47
CA PHE A 346 -20.89 4.37 16.90
C PHE A 346 -21.14 5.61 16.02
N VAL A 347 -21.02 5.47 14.70
CA VAL A 347 -21.21 6.59 13.75
C VAL A 347 -22.63 7.16 13.83
N LYS A 348 -23.65 6.33 14.05
CA LYS A 348 -25.04 6.74 14.20
C LYS A 348 -25.34 7.46 15.53
N ASN A 349 -24.48 7.30 16.53
CA ASN A 349 -24.73 7.81 17.89
C ASN A 349 -23.59 8.69 18.41
N ASN A 350 -22.74 9.20 17.52
CA ASN A 350 -21.63 10.08 17.89
C ASN A 350 -21.68 11.42 17.16
N TRP A 351 -20.95 12.38 17.65
CA TRP A 351 -20.92 13.80 17.22
C TRP A 351 -22.33 14.42 17.28
N SER A 352 -22.84 14.96 16.17
CA SER A 352 -24.21 15.45 16.08
C SER A 352 -25.23 14.35 15.72
N ASN A 353 -24.77 13.14 15.39
CA ASN A 353 -25.65 12.00 15.13
C ASN A 353 -26.10 11.39 16.45
N GLN A 354 -27.35 11.56 16.81
CA GLN A 354 -27.96 11.02 18.05
C GLN A 354 -29.21 10.21 17.72
N THR A 355 -29.06 9.18 16.87
CA THR A 355 -30.22 8.43 16.37
C THR A 355 -30.80 7.46 17.39
N GLY A 356 -30.05 7.09 18.43
CA GLY A 356 -30.43 6.02 19.37
C GLY A 356 -30.47 4.62 18.76
N GLN A 357 -30.12 4.47 17.48
CA GLN A 357 -30.21 3.20 16.76
C GLN A 357 -29.05 2.27 17.17
N LEU A 358 -29.41 1.08 17.54
CA LEU A 358 -28.53 -0.04 17.86
C LEU A 358 -28.54 -1.02 16.68
N ILE A 359 -27.37 -1.22 16.07
CA ILE A 359 -27.21 -2.16 14.96
C ILE A 359 -26.63 -3.45 15.51
N GLN A 360 -27.42 -4.53 15.50
CA GLN A 360 -26.96 -5.83 15.97
C GLN A 360 -26.08 -6.54 14.94
N PRO A 361 -25.06 -7.32 15.35
CA PRO A 361 -24.22 -8.08 14.44
C PRO A 361 -24.99 -9.02 13.51
N ALA A 362 -26.07 -9.63 13.99
CA ALA A 362 -26.93 -10.50 13.19
C ALA A 362 -27.45 -9.80 11.92
N GLN A 363 -27.69 -8.49 11.97
CA GLN A 363 -28.14 -7.73 10.80
C GLN A 363 -27.04 -7.66 9.71
N PHE A 364 -25.76 -7.63 10.09
CA PHE A 364 -24.65 -7.73 9.13
C PHE A 364 -24.49 -9.14 8.58
N THR A 365 -24.74 -10.18 9.38
CA THR A 365 -24.78 -11.57 8.90
C THR A 365 -25.84 -11.74 7.81
N GLU A 366 -27.03 -11.16 7.99
CA GLU A 366 -28.11 -11.16 7.00
C GLU A 366 -27.76 -10.28 5.78
N ALA A 367 -27.18 -9.11 5.99
CA ALA A 367 -26.76 -8.21 4.92
C ALA A 367 -25.70 -8.82 4.00
N ARG A 368 -24.78 -9.64 4.54
CA ARG A 368 -23.83 -10.41 3.73
C ARG A 368 -24.49 -11.45 2.82
N GLN A 369 -25.70 -11.88 3.16
CA GLN A 369 -26.56 -12.76 2.33
C GLN A 369 -27.46 -11.96 1.37
N GLY A 370 -27.28 -10.64 1.28
CA GLY A 370 -28.11 -9.75 0.45
C GLY A 370 -29.43 -9.32 1.08
N LYS A 371 -29.65 -9.65 2.37
CA LYS A 371 -30.87 -9.27 3.10
C LYS A 371 -30.57 -8.02 3.94
N PHE A 372 -30.87 -6.85 3.40
CA PHE A 372 -30.75 -5.59 4.12
C PHE A 372 -32.03 -5.28 4.90
N PRO A 373 -31.93 -4.53 6.04
CA PRO A 373 -33.11 -4.08 6.78
C PRO A 373 -34.05 -3.32 5.86
N ASP A 374 -35.34 -3.68 5.86
CA ASP A 374 -36.34 -3.04 5.01
C ASP A 374 -36.47 -1.55 5.35
N GLU A 375 -36.21 -0.70 4.39
CA GLU A 375 -36.57 0.72 4.40
C GLU A 375 -38.07 0.96 4.10
N ALA A 376 -38.82 -0.11 3.90
CA ALA A 376 -40.15 -0.11 3.33
C ALA A 376 -41.26 0.44 4.22
N VAL A 377 -40.98 1.00 5.40
CA VAL A 377 -42.05 1.50 6.29
C VAL A 377 -42.26 3.00 6.28
N LYS A 378 -41.39 3.79 5.64
CA LYS A 378 -41.54 5.27 5.60
C LYS A 378 -42.01 5.87 4.27
N SER A 379 -42.16 5.08 3.21
CA SER A 379 -42.67 5.56 1.92
C SER A 379 -44.16 5.28 1.66
N ALA A 380 -44.86 4.69 2.61
CA ALA A 380 -46.26 4.24 2.42
C ALA A 380 -47.33 5.19 2.96
N GLU A 381 -46.95 6.41 3.38
CA GLU A 381 -48.01 7.35 3.87
C GLU A 381 -47.73 8.79 3.47
N LYS A 382 -47.99 9.08 2.19
CA LYS A 382 -48.67 10.30 1.72
C LYS A 382 -49.08 10.12 0.26
N PRO A 383 -50.38 9.90 -0.02
CA PRO A 383 -50.88 10.00 -1.38
C PRO A 383 -50.80 11.47 -1.83
N ILE A 384 -50.07 11.71 -2.90
CA ILE A 384 -50.09 13.01 -3.60
C ILE A 384 -51.52 13.15 -4.15
N PRO A 385 -52.23 14.26 -3.87
CA PRO A 385 -53.51 14.53 -4.49
C PRO A 385 -53.29 14.76 -5.99
N VAL A 386 -53.90 13.93 -6.79
CA VAL A 386 -54.00 14.07 -8.24
C VAL A 386 -54.95 15.20 -8.52
N HIS A 387 -54.43 16.39 -8.84
CA HIS A 387 -55.22 17.46 -9.46
C HIS A 387 -55.42 17.07 -10.94
N HIS A 388 -56.62 16.55 -11.24
CA HIS A 388 -57.15 16.57 -12.60
C HIS A 388 -57.45 18.02 -12.97
N GLN A 389 -56.67 18.61 -13.86
CA GLN A 389 -57.16 19.71 -14.69
C GLN A 389 -57.24 19.20 -16.13
N ASN A 390 -58.46 18.92 -16.51
CA ASN A 390 -58.87 18.91 -17.91
C ASN A 390 -58.77 20.34 -18.44
N GLU A 391 -57.99 20.56 -19.48
CA GLU A 391 -58.35 21.54 -20.50
C GLU A 391 -57.84 21.10 -21.87
N ALA A 392 -58.69 21.36 -22.84
CA ALA A 392 -58.72 20.79 -24.15
C ALA A 392 -57.98 21.67 -25.19
N VAL A 393 -57.55 20.99 -26.23
CA VAL A 393 -57.56 21.40 -27.65
C VAL A 393 -56.67 22.60 -28.08
N GLY A 394 -55.80 22.27 -29.01
CA GLY A 394 -55.10 23.25 -29.85
C GLY A 394 -54.15 22.53 -30.84
N SER A 395 -54.68 22.28 -32.02
CA SER A 395 -53.99 21.74 -33.20
C SER A 395 -53.03 22.75 -33.85
N ALA A 396 -52.09 22.22 -34.60
CA ALA A 396 -51.22 22.78 -35.66
C ALA A 396 -49.76 23.00 -35.18
N GLU A 397 -48.71 22.61 -35.84
CA GLU A 397 -48.40 22.51 -37.26
C GLU A 397 -47.10 21.68 -37.40
N GLN A 398 -47.05 20.94 -38.44
CA GLN A 398 -45.83 20.27 -38.94
C GLN A 398 -44.84 21.31 -39.46
N GLU A 399 -43.58 21.17 -39.09
CA GLU A 399 -42.51 21.67 -39.94
C GLU A 399 -41.31 20.70 -39.90
N THR A 400 -41.08 20.11 -41.04
CA THR A 400 -39.94 19.32 -41.47
C THR A 400 -38.73 20.20 -41.62
N LEU A 401 -37.59 19.82 -41.06
CA LEU A 401 -36.33 20.18 -41.69
C LEU A 401 -35.25 19.07 -41.54
N ALA A 402 -34.60 18.89 -42.69
CA ALA A 402 -33.75 17.82 -43.10
C ALA A 402 -32.35 17.78 -42.43
N LEU A 403 -31.86 16.54 -42.37
CA LEU A 403 -30.45 16.08 -42.52
C LEU A 403 -29.34 17.12 -42.67
N HIS A 404 -28.33 17.01 -41.82
CA HIS A 404 -26.94 17.10 -42.23
C HIS A 404 -26.09 16.03 -41.57
N THR A 405 -25.67 15.07 -42.39
CA THR A 405 -24.58 14.13 -42.12
C THR A 405 -23.28 14.85 -42.41
N ASP A 406 -22.40 14.95 -41.45
CA ASP A 406 -20.98 15.17 -41.73
C ASP A 406 -20.14 14.05 -41.10
N VAL A 407 -19.60 13.28 -42.05
CA VAL A 407 -18.57 12.25 -41.89
C VAL A 407 -17.24 12.97 -41.65
N VAL A 408 -16.60 12.73 -40.50
CA VAL A 408 -15.18 13.10 -40.33
C VAL A 408 -14.34 11.84 -40.25
N ALA A 409 -13.44 11.73 -41.18
CA ALA A 409 -12.52 10.65 -41.43
C ALA A 409 -11.45 10.47 -40.37
N ALA A 410 -11.04 9.23 -40.17
CA ALA A 410 -9.88 8.84 -39.39
C ALA A 410 -8.55 9.24 -40.05
N PRO A 411 -7.50 9.62 -39.32
CA PRO A 411 -6.17 9.78 -39.85
C PRO A 411 -5.41 8.46 -39.97
N LYS A 412 -4.73 8.30 -41.09
CA LYS A 412 -3.88 7.19 -41.50
C LYS A 412 -2.63 7.05 -40.62
N ARG A 413 -2.23 5.78 -40.41
CA ARG A 413 -0.89 5.37 -39.95
C ARG A 413 0.16 5.87 -40.96
N ILE A 414 1.26 6.34 -40.43
CA ILE A 414 2.53 6.50 -41.16
C ILE A 414 3.47 5.42 -40.62
N GLU A 415 4.13 4.75 -41.56
CA GLU A 415 5.11 3.68 -41.39
C GLU A 415 6.32 4.06 -40.54
#